data_286a8bcd21dd856052edc322cdff6d73
#
_entry.id   286a8bcd21dd856052edc322cdff6d73
#
_cell.length_a   1.000
_cell.length_b   1.000
_cell.length_c   1.000
_cell.angle_alpha   90.00
_cell.angle_beta   90.00
_cell.angle_gamma   90.00
#
_symmetry.space_group_name_H-M   'P 1'
#
loop_
_entity.id
_entity.type
_entity.pdbx_description
1 polymer ?
#
loop_
_entity_poly.entity_id
_entity_poly.type
_entity_poly.pdbx_seq_one_letter_code
_entity_poly.pdbx_strand_id
1 'polypeptide(L)'
;MARRVRNLLILLACLLSPLFARAALAQPPGDPDEEVEAEKGPRAALSHEEREAIEKLRTRAEASNFEATSTYAETLDFLRKLQPHFPEMYLGFYGTSGEGRAMPFVVVSREKAFTGRKAQKLGKPIVLIQNGIHAGEIDGKDASLMLLRDLALGGHPGILDAVTLVVLPIYNVDGHERISPYNRPNQNGPRQGMGFRTTTSGLDLNRDYLKISSEEARSLIALVNAWRPHLHVDDHVTDGVDMDWVLTWSWAEAPQAPAPVDAWLRAHMPAVLAATTKSGHRVGPYVDLVDRNDPAKGFSSWVGQPRYSTGYFPLRNRPSILVENHSYKPYKQRVLANRDFLWALLDEVARDPAALTRAVAESEEAEIARGKPDAPPSEVAVDVEQSEAADRVRLPIYAGEMKTSVISGQPILTFRRGEVREIEVPWIHKPKIVKSLPRPRGYLVLPGWPQIETRLRGHALRVERLAQPVEIEVEVMRVADPKPAAASYQGLTRLTARVERAVERRRIPAGALWVSADQPDFEVAVQLLEPEAPDSLLSWGLLSSLFEGKEFADPRVLEGLAADLLKDPKIAAEWQAALKDEKLAADPQGRYQWWFRRTPYWDATIGLLPYFRVMKAPALTTRPWQ
;
A
#
# COMPACT_ATOMS: atom_id res chain seq x y z
N MET A 1 -53.61 21.52 -30.52
CA MET A 1 -52.81 22.10 -29.42
C MET A 1 -51.83 21.10 -28.75
N ALA A 2 -51.94 19.79 -29.00
CA ALA A 2 -51.12 18.76 -28.33
C ALA A 2 -49.77 18.41 -28.99
N ARG A 3 -49.42 18.95 -30.17
CA ARG A 3 -48.17 18.68 -30.90
C ARG A 3 -47.05 19.70 -30.70
N ARG A 4 -47.32 20.85 -30.10
CA ARG A 4 -46.31 21.91 -29.83
C ARG A 4 -45.68 21.83 -28.44
N VAL A 5 -46.25 21.12 -27.49
CA VAL A 5 -45.70 20.95 -26.12
C VAL A 5 -44.65 19.82 -26.06
N ARG A 6 -44.70 18.84 -27.00
CA ARG A 6 -43.76 17.70 -27.01
C ARG A 6 -42.39 18.04 -27.56
N ASN A 7 -42.27 19.09 -28.37
CA ASN A 7 -40.97 19.52 -28.93
C ASN A 7 -40.21 20.54 -28.05
N LEU A 8 -40.88 21.12 -27.06
CA LEU A 8 -40.24 22.05 -26.11
C LEU A 8 -39.61 21.32 -24.92
N LEU A 9 -40.08 20.10 -24.59
CA LEU A 9 -39.53 19.25 -23.55
C LEU A 9 -38.31 18.43 -24.01
N ILE A 10 -38.14 18.25 -25.32
CA ILE A 10 -36.94 17.56 -25.88
C ILE A 10 -35.77 18.53 -26.07
N LEU A 11 -36.01 19.83 -26.21
CA LEU A 11 -34.93 20.83 -26.29
C LEU A 11 -34.40 21.29 -24.91
N LEU A 12 -35.15 21.08 -23.82
CA LEU A 12 -34.65 21.39 -22.47
C LEU A 12 -33.91 20.21 -21.83
N ALA A 13 -34.05 18.98 -22.33
CA ALA A 13 -33.31 17.80 -21.86
C ALA A 13 -31.89 17.67 -22.43
N CYS A 14 -31.55 18.44 -23.48
CA CYS A 14 -30.20 18.45 -24.07
C CYS A 14 -29.29 19.57 -23.54
N LEU A 15 -29.73 20.39 -22.59
CA LEU A 15 -28.96 21.50 -22.01
C LEU A 15 -28.56 21.29 -20.55
N LEU A 16 -28.86 20.10 -19.97
CA LEU A 16 -28.38 19.68 -18.66
C LEU A 16 -27.52 18.40 -18.78
N SER A 17 -26.60 18.40 -19.72
CA SER A 17 -25.39 17.57 -19.54
C SER A 17 -24.61 18.22 -18.43
N PRO A 18 -24.36 17.55 -17.29
CA PRO A 18 -23.36 18.02 -16.36
C PRO A 18 -22.05 18.05 -17.16
N LEU A 19 -21.51 19.23 -17.36
CA LEU A 19 -20.10 19.40 -17.57
C LEU A 19 -19.41 18.74 -16.36
N PHE A 20 -19.18 17.45 -16.43
CA PHE A 20 -18.07 16.85 -15.74
C PHE A 20 -16.82 17.50 -16.37
N ALA A 21 -16.48 18.67 -15.85
CA ALA A 21 -15.14 19.17 -15.95
C ALA A 21 -14.28 18.02 -15.36
N ARG A 22 -13.69 17.20 -16.23
CA ARG A 22 -12.46 16.52 -15.88
C ARG A 22 -11.60 17.64 -15.32
N ALA A 23 -11.41 17.64 -13.99
CA ALA A 23 -10.35 18.43 -13.39
C ALA A 23 -9.09 17.96 -14.11
N ALA A 24 -8.70 18.72 -15.13
CA ALA A 24 -7.40 18.53 -15.73
C ALA A 24 -6.44 18.63 -14.54
N LEU A 25 -5.72 17.57 -14.27
CA LEU A 25 -4.59 17.59 -13.35
C LEU A 25 -3.85 18.86 -13.73
N ALA A 26 -3.86 19.84 -12.83
CA ALA A 26 -3.15 21.08 -13.10
C ALA A 26 -1.70 20.69 -13.31
N GLN A 27 -1.26 20.71 -14.58
CA GLN A 27 0.13 20.44 -14.88
C GLN A 27 0.95 21.58 -14.28
N PRO A 28 2.09 21.29 -13.66
CA PRO A 28 2.96 22.34 -13.18
C PRO A 28 3.35 23.25 -14.35
N PRO A 29 3.53 24.55 -14.10
CA PRO A 29 3.95 25.47 -15.15
C PRO A 29 5.31 25.05 -15.71
N GLY A 30 5.42 25.01 -17.04
CA GLY A 30 6.64 24.67 -17.79
C GLY A 30 6.50 23.42 -18.65
N ASP A 31 7.33 23.37 -19.68
CA ASP A 31 7.47 22.22 -20.56
C ASP A 31 8.05 21.03 -19.73
N PRO A 32 7.44 19.84 -19.74
CA PRO A 32 8.00 18.67 -19.08
C PRO A 32 9.39 18.26 -19.59
N ASP A 33 9.76 18.68 -20.80
CA ASP A 33 11.06 18.41 -21.41
C ASP A 33 12.08 19.57 -21.28
N GLU A 34 11.66 20.72 -20.71
CA GLU A 34 12.55 21.83 -20.43
C GLU A 34 13.66 21.41 -19.46
N GLU A 35 14.92 21.71 -19.79
CA GLU A 35 16.05 21.43 -18.89
C GLU A 35 15.90 22.25 -17.60
N VAL A 36 16.05 21.56 -16.46
CA VAL A 36 16.09 22.21 -15.16
C VAL A 36 17.50 22.69 -14.93
N GLU A 37 17.75 23.99 -15.13
CA GLU A 37 18.98 24.60 -14.66
C GLU A 37 18.99 24.59 -13.12
N ALA A 38 19.99 23.95 -12.53
CA ALA A 38 20.19 24.01 -11.09
C ALA A 38 20.50 25.47 -10.70
N GLU A 39 19.62 26.10 -9.93
CA GLU A 39 19.94 27.41 -9.33
C GLU A 39 21.20 27.26 -8.48
N LYS A 40 22.31 27.82 -8.98
CA LYS A 40 23.61 27.82 -8.29
C LYS A 40 23.69 29.05 -7.40
N GLY A 41 23.76 28.81 -6.11
CA GLY A 41 23.97 29.88 -5.14
C GLY A 41 23.07 29.72 -3.88
N PRO A 42 23.36 30.44 -2.81
CA PRO A 42 22.52 30.43 -1.62
C PRO A 42 21.14 31.01 -1.94
N ARG A 43 20.10 30.48 -1.27
CA ARG A 43 18.74 31.05 -1.34
C ARG A 43 18.81 32.54 -0.98
N ALA A 44 18.10 33.37 -1.73
CA ALA A 44 17.98 34.79 -1.39
C ALA A 44 17.42 34.96 0.04
N ALA A 45 18.01 35.85 0.80
CA ALA A 45 17.51 36.16 2.13
C ALA A 45 16.12 36.79 2.03
N LEU A 46 15.19 36.35 2.87
CA LEU A 46 13.86 36.96 2.98
C LEU A 46 14.00 38.40 3.45
N SER A 47 13.23 39.31 2.88
CA SER A 47 13.03 40.66 3.44
C SER A 47 12.35 40.57 4.80
N HIS A 48 12.41 41.63 5.57
CA HIS A 48 11.72 41.69 6.87
C HIS A 48 10.21 41.51 6.73
N GLU A 49 9.61 42.12 5.72
CA GLU A 49 8.20 42.04 5.43
C GLU A 49 7.75 40.61 5.01
N GLU A 50 8.50 39.93 4.14
CA GLU A 50 8.25 38.54 3.75
C GLU A 50 8.37 37.61 4.96
N ARG A 51 9.39 37.75 5.77
CA ARG A 51 9.55 36.96 7.00
C ARG A 51 8.36 37.13 7.93
N GLU A 52 7.97 38.37 8.20
CA GLU A 52 6.84 38.70 9.06
C GLU A 52 5.52 38.15 8.50
N ALA A 53 5.34 38.20 7.16
CA ALA A 53 4.16 37.65 6.50
C ALA A 53 4.07 36.12 6.69
N ILE A 54 5.18 35.40 6.52
CA ILE A 54 5.23 33.95 6.72
C ILE A 54 5.04 33.58 8.19
N GLU A 55 5.68 34.30 9.12
CA GLU A 55 5.56 34.06 10.57
C GLU A 55 4.13 34.26 11.09
N LYS A 56 3.35 35.12 10.43
CA LYS A 56 1.92 35.33 10.74
C LYS A 56 1.03 34.18 10.23
N LEU A 57 1.51 33.36 9.30
CA LEU A 57 0.77 32.19 8.83
C LEU A 57 0.77 31.10 9.91
N ARG A 58 -0.32 31.03 10.66
CA ARG A 58 -0.55 30.00 11.68
C ARG A 58 -1.39 28.89 11.07
N THR A 59 -1.00 27.63 11.33
CA THR A 59 -1.89 26.49 11.07
C THR A 59 -3.11 26.57 11.96
N ARG A 60 -4.20 25.89 11.60
CA ARG A 60 -5.40 25.83 12.46
C ARG A 60 -5.08 25.25 13.83
N ALA A 61 -4.20 24.25 13.89
CA ALA A 61 -3.76 23.67 15.15
C ALA A 61 -3.08 24.72 16.05
N GLU A 62 -2.14 25.49 15.52
CA GLU A 62 -1.47 26.56 16.28
C GLU A 62 -2.43 27.70 16.68
N ALA A 63 -3.29 28.15 15.75
CA ALA A 63 -4.23 29.24 15.98
C ALA A 63 -5.27 28.90 17.05
N SER A 64 -5.63 27.62 17.18
CA SER A 64 -6.57 27.11 18.17
C SER A 64 -5.90 26.63 19.47
N ASN A 65 -4.60 26.85 19.63
CA ASN A 65 -3.81 26.23 20.70
C ASN A 65 -3.97 24.70 20.77
N PHE A 66 -4.01 24.04 19.59
CA PHE A 66 -4.19 22.61 19.43
C PHE A 66 -5.54 22.04 19.91
N GLU A 67 -6.59 22.85 19.88
CA GLU A 67 -7.97 22.42 20.14
C GLU A 67 -8.68 21.93 18.87
N ALA A 68 -8.16 22.31 17.69
CA ALA A 68 -8.72 21.97 16.38
C ALA A 68 -7.62 21.65 15.36
N THR A 69 -7.98 20.87 14.36
CA THR A 69 -7.19 20.65 13.14
C THR A 69 -7.84 21.40 11.95
N SER A 70 -7.09 21.65 10.87
CA SER A 70 -7.62 22.30 9.67
C SER A 70 -8.56 21.37 8.91
N THR A 71 -9.64 21.93 8.37
CA THR A 71 -10.45 21.30 7.32
C THR A 71 -9.67 21.20 6.01
N TYR A 72 -10.21 20.49 5.02
CA TYR A 72 -9.63 20.44 3.67
C TYR A 72 -9.50 21.85 3.07
N ALA A 73 -10.53 22.67 3.19
CA ALA A 73 -10.51 24.04 2.67
C ALA A 73 -9.49 24.93 3.39
N GLU A 74 -9.39 24.87 4.72
CA GLU A 74 -8.39 25.60 5.50
C GLU A 74 -6.95 25.12 5.20
N THR A 75 -6.77 23.84 4.96
CA THR A 75 -5.47 23.27 4.55
C THR A 75 -5.02 23.83 3.20
N LEU A 76 -5.91 23.85 2.21
CA LEU A 76 -5.60 24.42 0.89
C LEU A 76 -5.39 25.95 0.96
N ASP A 77 -6.15 26.66 1.78
CA ASP A 77 -6.01 28.10 1.99
C ASP A 77 -4.63 28.44 2.58
N PHE A 78 -4.21 27.69 3.60
CA PHE A 78 -2.88 27.83 4.20
C PHE A 78 -1.76 27.63 3.15
N LEU A 79 -1.83 26.56 2.36
CA LEU A 79 -0.84 26.25 1.33
C LEU A 79 -0.83 27.31 0.21
N ARG A 80 -1.99 27.79 -0.22
CA ARG A 80 -2.10 28.88 -1.21
C ARG A 80 -1.55 30.21 -0.71
N LYS A 81 -1.69 30.51 0.57
CA LYS A 81 -1.12 31.71 1.19
C LYS A 81 0.40 31.58 1.37
N LEU A 82 0.90 30.38 1.60
CA LEU A 82 2.34 30.14 1.75
C LEU A 82 3.09 30.20 0.41
N GLN A 83 2.49 29.65 -0.66
CA GLN A 83 3.17 29.48 -1.94
C GLN A 83 3.76 30.76 -2.54
N PRO A 84 3.13 31.97 -2.52
CA PRO A 84 3.72 33.19 -3.05
C PRO A 84 5.02 33.60 -2.34
N HIS A 85 5.21 33.19 -1.10
CA HIS A 85 6.38 33.49 -0.28
C HIS A 85 7.45 32.37 -0.32
N PHE A 86 7.17 31.28 -1.05
CA PHE A 86 8.02 30.10 -1.13
C PHE A 86 8.14 29.63 -2.59
N PRO A 87 8.98 30.29 -3.41
CA PRO A 87 9.10 29.99 -4.85
C PRO A 87 9.51 28.56 -5.18
N GLU A 88 10.18 27.89 -4.23
CA GLU A 88 10.57 26.49 -4.34
C GLU A 88 9.41 25.50 -4.09
N MET A 89 8.24 26.00 -3.72
CA MET A 89 7.04 25.21 -3.44
C MET A 89 6.04 25.25 -4.60
N TYR A 90 5.44 24.09 -4.89
CA TYR A 90 4.33 23.95 -5.83
C TYR A 90 3.21 23.14 -5.18
N LEU A 91 1.99 23.69 -5.16
CA LEU A 91 0.77 23.00 -4.77
C LEU A 91 0.07 22.46 -6.02
N GLY A 92 -0.06 21.15 -6.11
CA GLY A 92 -0.78 20.45 -7.19
C GLY A 92 -1.82 19.47 -6.68
N PHE A 93 -2.44 18.74 -7.62
CA PHE A 93 -3.40 17.70 -7.33
C PHE A 93 -3.05 16.45 -8.13
N TYR A 94 -3.09 15.27 -7.49
CA TYR A 94 -2.65 14.02 -8.11
C TYR A 94 -3.79 13.06 -8.42
N GLY A 95 -5.02 13.40 -8.06
CA GLY A 95 -6.19 12.58 -8.31
C GLY A 95 -7.47 13.23 -7.82
N THR A 96 -8.54 12.45 -7.89
CA THR A 96 -9.88 12.82 -7.40
C THR A 96 -10.41 11.69 -6.54
N SER A 97 -10.96 12.02 -5.37
CA SER A 97 -11.56 11.06 -4.44
C SER A 97 -12.92 10.56 -4.90
N GLY A 98 -13.47 9.60 -4.18
CA GLY A 98 -14.81 9.06 -4.43
C GLY A 98 -15.93 10.10 -4.39
N GLU A 99 -15.81 11.16 -3.58
CA GLU A 99 -16.77 12.29 -3.53
C GLU A 99 -16.41 13.43 -4.50
N GLY A 100 -15.41 13.25 -5.35
CA GLY A 100 -15.04 14.26 -6.35
C GLY A 100 -14.13 15.37 -5.83
N ARG A 101 -13.52 15.24 -4.63
CA ARG A 101 -12.54 16.20 -4.12
C ARG A 101 -11.18 15.98 -4.78
N ALA A 102 -10.52 17.05 -5.18
CA ALA A 102 -9.16 16.99 -5.68
C ALA A 102 -8.18 16.61 -4.55
N MET A 103 -7.30 15.67 -4.80
CA MET A 103 -6.35 15.15 -3.82
C MET A 103 -5.04 15.96 -3.89
N PRO A 104 -4.70 16.75 -2.86
CA PRO A 104 -3.59 17.70 -2.92
C PRO A 104 -2.25 17.03 -2.68
N PHE A 105 -1.22 17.54 -3.33
CA PHE A 105 0.18 17.30 -3.01
C PHE A 105 1.00 18.58 -3.11
N VAL A 106 2.07 18.63 -2.35
CA VAL A 106 3.02 19.75 -2.35
C VAL A 106 4.38 19.21 -2.75
N VAL A 107 5.01 19.87 -3.71
CA VAL A 107 6.42 19.63 -4.05
C VAL A 107 7.24 20.78 -3.52
N VAL A 108 8.38 20.48 -2.89
CA VAL A 108 9.39 21.48 -2.55
C VAL A 108 10.71 21.06 -3.17
N SER A 109 11.22 21.88 -4.06
CA SER A 109 12.48 21.64 -4.79
C SER A 109 13.22 22.95 -4.99
N ARG A 110 14.47 22.97 -4.60
CA ARG A 110 15.39 24.11 -4.80
C ARG A 110 15.44 24.55 -6.27
N GLU A 111 15.48 23.55 -7.16
CA GLU A 111 15.58 23.72 -8.61
C GLU A 111 14.21 23.86 -9.29
N LYS A 112 13.12 23.98 -8.51
CA LYS A 112 11.74 24.04 -9.03
C LYS A 112 11.38 22.85 -9.92
N ALA A 113 11.93 21.68 -9.61
CA ALA A 113 11.64 20.43 -10.31
C ALA A 113 10.27 19.88 -9.90
N PHE A 114 9.20 20.52 -10.39
CA PHE A 114 7.82 20.27 -9.97
C PHE A 114 7.14 19.10 -10.70
N THR A 115 7.91 18.31 -11.44
CA THR A 115 7.46 17.03 -12.02
C THR A 115 8.41 15.91 -11.66
N GLY A 116 7.88 14.67 -11.56
CA GLY A 116 8.70 13.51 -11.22
C GLY A 116 9.87 13.31 -12.18
N ARG A 117 9.67 13.54 -13.50
CA ARG A 117 10.73 13.46 -14.53
C ARG A 117 11.85 14.47 -14.26
N LYS A 118 11.50 15.73 -13.95
CA LYS A 118 12.49 16.76 -13.63
C LYS A 118 13.24 16.44 -12.34
N ALA A 119 12.52 16.02 -11.30
CA ALA A 119 13.12 15.65 -10.02
C ALA A 119 14.10 14.46 -10.13
N GLN A 120 13.75 13.43 -10.89
CA GLN A 120 14.64 12.28 -11.13
C GLN A 120 15.92 12.67 -11.87
N LYS A 121 15.87 13.61 -12.83
CA LYS A 121 17.05 14.11 -13.54
C LYS A 121 18.06 14.81 -12.62
N LEU A 122 17.63 15.34 -11.48
CA LEU A 122 18.53 15.97 -10.49
C LEU A 122 19.45 14.98 -9.77
N GLY A 123 19.09 13.70 -9.73
CA GLY A 123 19.85 12.67 -9.02
C GLY A 123 19.81 12.82 -7.48
N LYS A 124 18.99 13.72 -6.95
CA LYS A 124 18.76 13.91 -5.51
C LYS A 124 17.72 12.92 -4.98
N PRO A 125 17.77 12.54 -3.70
CA PRO A 125 16.68 11.81 -3.09
C PRO A 125 15.35 12.55 -3.21
N ILE A 126 14.30 11.80 -3.55
CA ILE A 126 12.92 12.25 -3.50
C ILE A 126 12.30 11.60 -2.26
N VAL A 127 11.85 12.41 -1.31
CA VAL A 127 11.21 11.95 -0.07
C VAL A 127 9.72 12.20 -0.15
N LEU A 128 8.92 11.15 -0.04
CA LEU A 128 7.46 11.22 0.01
C LEU A 128 6.99 11.14 1.47
N ILE A 129 6.35 12.21 1.94
CA ILE A 129 5.70 12.26 3.26
C ILE A 129 4.20 12.17 3.04
N GLN A 130 3.58 11.11 3.53
CA GLN A 130 2.17 10.83 3.39
C GLN A 130 1.45 10.98 4.72
N ASN A 131 0.39 11.80 4.74
CA ASN A 131 -0.42 12.04 5.93
C ASN A 131 -1.87 11.66 5.71
N GLY A 132 -2.55 11.25 6.76
CA GLY A 132 -3.99 11.09 6.80
C GLY A 132 -4.54 9.99 5.91
N ILE A 133 -3.84 8.87 5.76
CA ILE A 133 -4.39 7.64 5.17
C ILE A 133 -5.61 7.18 5.97
N HIS A 134 -5.51 7.18 7.30
CA HIS A 134 -6.65 7.16 8.19
C HIS A 134 -6.99 8.61 8.56
N ALA A 135 -8.07 9.11 8.06
CA ALA A 135 -8.33 10.55 8.02
C ALA A 135 -8.55 11.23 9.39
N GLY A 136 -8.71 10.46 10.46
CA GLY A 136 -8.73 10.97 11.83
C GLY A 136 -7.33 11.08 12.47
N GLU A 137 -6.29 10.58 11.80
CA GLU A 137 -4.90 10.60 12.24
C GLU A 137 -4.21 11.83 11.63
N ILE A 138 -4.46 12.99 12.24
CA ILE A 138 -4.18 14.30 11.65
C ILE A 138 -2.85 14.93 12.12
N ASP A 139 -2.12 14.25 12.97
CA ASP A 139 -0.91 14.79 13.59
C ASP A 139 0.17 15.10 12.55
N GLY A 140 0.44 14.15 11.64
CA GLY A 140 1.39 14.31 10.54
C GLY A 140 1.00 15.44 9.58
N LYS A 141 -0.31 15.60 9.29
CA LYS A 141 -0.81 16.71 8.48
C LYS A 141 -0.43 18.06 9.09
N ASP A 142 -0.76 18.27 10.37
CA ASP A 142 -0.51 19.55 11.01
C ASP A 142 1.01 19.78 11.24
N ALA A 143 1.78 18.71 11.51
CA ALA A 143 3.24 18.75 11.55
C ALA A 143 3.85 19.13 10.19
N SER A 144 3.36 18.54 9.09
CA SER A 144 3.83 18.83 7.73
C SER A 144 3.53 20.27 7.30
N LEU A 145 2.38 20.84 7.68
CA LEU A 145 2.06 22.24 7.39
C LEU A 145 3.03 23.19 8.13
N MET A 146 3.35 22.88 9.40
CA MET A 146 4.35 23.63 10.16
C MET A 146 5.74 23.50 9.52
N LEU A 147 6.15 22.29 9.12
CA LEU A 147 7.41 22.00 8.45
C LEU A 147 7.55 22.80 7.14
N LEU A 148 6.53 22.85 6.30
CA LEU A 148 6.53 23.61 5.05
C LEU A 148 6.70 25.11 5.30
N ARG A 149 6.03 25.68 6.30
CA ARG A 149 6.22 27.09 6.71
C ARG A 149 7.64 27.34 7.21
N ASP A 150 8.16 26.47 8.06
CA ASP A 150 9.49 26.62 8.65
C ASP A 150 10.58 26.50 7.58
N LEU A 151 10.40 25.64 6.55
CA LEU A 151 11.25 25.62 5.35
C LEU A 151 11.19 26.95 4.57
N ALA A 152 10.00 27.52 4.43
CA ALA A 152 9.83 28.83 3.78
C ALA A 152 10.59 29.93 4.52
N LEU A 153 10.66 29.88 5.84
CA LEU A 153 11.43 30.78 6.69
C LEU A 153 12.95 30.54 6.64
N GLY A 154 13.41 29.52 5.91
CA GLY A 154 14.83 29.14 5.81
C GLY A 154 15.29 28.29 6.99
N GLY A 155 14.38 27.62 7.69
CA GLY A 155 14.71 26.61 8.69
C GLY A 155 15.46 25.44 8.06
N HIS A 156 16.41 24.87 8.80
CA HIS A 156 17.22 23.73 8.38
C HIS A 156 17.88 23.94 6.99
N PRO A 157 18.79 24.92 6.86
CA PRO A 157 19.47 25.20 5.61
C PRO A 157 20.24 23.97 5.13
N GLY A 158 20.20 23.68 3.85
CA GLY A 158 20.83 22.51 3.23
C GLY A 158 19.86 21.36 2.92
N ILE A 159 18.71 21.25 3.56
CA ILE A 159 17.73 20.20 3.21
C ILE A 159 17.32 20.34 1.75
N LEU A 160 16.90 21.53 1.31
CA LEU A 160 16.45 21.75 -0.07
C LEU A 160 17.57 21.64 -1.10
N ASP A 161 18.82 21.84 -0.69
CA ASP A 161 19.99 21.59 -1.55
C ASP A 161 20.24 20.09 -1.76
N ALA A 162 19.80 19.25 -0.80
CA ALA A 162 20.06 17.82 -0.76
C ALA A 162 18.89 16.96 -1.23
N VAL A 163 17.64 17.38 -1.03
CA VAL A 163 16.45 16.55 -1.29
C VAL A 163 15.37 17.33 -2.05
N THR A 164 14.53 16.59 -2.77
CA THR A 164 13.22 17.05 -3.24
C THR A 164 12.15 16.43 -2.34
N LEU A 165 11.24 17.26 -1.80
CA LEU A 165 10.13 16.79 -0.99
C LEU A 165 8.86 16.68 -1.82
N VAL A 166 8.10 15.61 -1.58
CA VAL A 166 6.72 15.45 -2.01
C VAL A 166 5.89 15.18 -0.77
N VAL A 167 4.97 16.07 -0.45
CA VAL A 167 4.15 15.98 0.75
C VAL A 167 2.69 15.82 0.36
N LEU A 168 2.03 14.78 0.85
CA LEU A 168 0.59 14.60 0.77
C LEU A 168 -0.01 15.08 2.10
N PRO A 169 -0.57 16.30 2.18
CA PRO A 169 -1.10 16.80 3.44
C PRO A 169 -2.32 15.98 3.91
N ILE A 170 -3.14 15.53 2.98
CA ILE A 170 -4.32 14.70 3.25
C ILE A 170 -4.47 13.67 2.14
N TYR A 171 -4.27 12.38 2.45
CA TYR A 171 -4.48 11.32 1.47
C TYR A 171 -5.97 10.97 1.37
N ASN A 172 -6.64 10.64 2.48
CA ASN A 172 -8.07 10.33 2.54
C ASN A 172 -8.90 11.62 2.73
N VAL A 173 -9.04 12.40 1.67
CA VAL A 173 -9.70 13.72 1.73
C VAL A 173 -11.18 13.63 2.09
N ASP A 174 -11.89 12.57 1.73
CA ASP A 174 -13.31 12.41 2.02
C ASP A 174 -13.54 12.00 3.49
N GLY A 175 -12.80 11.03 3.98
CA GLY A 175 -12.82 10.67 5.38
C GLY A 175 -12.40 11.83 6.28
N HIS A 176 -11.51 12.70 5.80
CA HIS A 176 -11.03 13.88 6.51
C HIS A 176 -12.17 14.89 6.80
N GLU A 177 -13.06 15.13 5.84
CA GLU A 177 -14.16 16.08 6.01
C GLU A 177 -15.32 15.54 6.86
N ARG A 178 -15.29 14.28 7.23
CA ARG A 178 -16.27 13.69 8.17
C ARG A 178 -15.88 13.98 9.62
N ILE A 179 -15.65 15.24 9.95
CA ILE A 179 -15.12 15.69 11.24
C ILE A 179 -16.14 15.45 12.36
N SER A 180 -15.70 14.76 13.41
CA SER A 180 -16.45 14.57 14.64
C SER A 180 -15.50 14.31 15.83
N PRO A 181 -15.82 14.80 17.04
CA PRO A 181 -15.05 14.47 18.25
C PRO A 181 -15.21 13.01 18.69
N TYR A 182 -16.13 12.26 18.08
CA TYR A 182 -16.44 10.88 18.43
C TYR A 182 -15.85 9.84 17.47
N ASN A 183 -15.10 10.27 16.46
CA ASN A 183 -14.58 9.35 15.44
C ASN A 183 -13.48 8.40 15.92
N ARG A 184 -12.73 8.80 16.97
CA ARG A 184 -11.59 8.02 17.48
C ARG A 184 -11.62 7.96 19.01
N PRO A 185 -12.29 6.95 19.61
CA PRO A 185 -12.48 6.87 21.06
C PRO A 185 -11.17 6.74 21.86
N ASN A 186 -10.11 6.23 21.23
CA ASN A 186 -8.80 6.03 21.86
C ASN A 186 -7.85 7.23 21.67
N GLN A 187 -8.24 8.28 20.93
CA GLN A 187 -7.37 9.39 20.58
C GLN A 187 -7.65 10.63 21.43
N ASN A 188 -6.62 11.11 22.12
CA ASN A 188 -6.69 12.31 22.97
C ASN A 188 -6.58 13.59 22.12
N GLY A 189 -7.71 14.08 21.65
CA GLY A 189 -7.81 15.31 20.83
C GLY A 189 -7.40 15.15 19.35
N PRO A 190 -7.59 16.21 18.57
CA PRO A 190 -8.08 17.56 18.96
C PRO A 190 -9.54 17.52 19.45
N ARG A 191 -9.86 18.43 20.37
CA ARG A 191 -11.16 18.43 21.05
C ARG A 191 -12.34 18.80 20.15
N GLN A 192 -12.11 19.61 19.11
CA GLN A 192 -13.14 19.96 18.13
C GLN A 192 -13.42 18.84 17.11
N GLY A 193 -12.66 17.76 17.16
CA GLY A 193 -12.86 16.58 16.33
C GLY A 193 -11.81 16.40 15.25
N MET A 194 -11.88 15.23 14.62
CA MET A 194 -11.00 14.77 13.55
C MET A 194 -11.82 13.97 12.54
N GLY A 195 -11.24 13.63 11.39
CA GLY A 195 -11.86 12.84 10.33
C GLY A 195 -12.19 11.41 10.72
N PHE A 196 -12.83 10.69 9.81
CA PHE A 196 -13.19 9.29 9.98
C PHE A 196 -12.22 8.37 9.21
N ARG A 197 -11.88 7.20 9.76
CA ARG A 197 -10.84 6.30 9.26
C ARG A 197 -10.93 5.95 7.78
N THR A 198 -12.13 5.57 7.30
CA THR A 198 -12.33 4.99 5.97
C THR A 198 -12.69 6.02 4.91
N THR A 199 -12.56 5.63 3.63
CA THR A 199 -13.12 6.35 2.49
C THR A 199 -14.65 6.39 2.56
N THR A 200 -15.28 7.14 1.66
CA THR A 200 -16.75 7.18 1.50
C THR A 200 -17.33 5.78 1.22
N SER A 201 -16.63 4.94 0.48
CA SER A 201 -17.06 3.57 0.19
C SER A 201 -16.77 2.58 1.33
N GLY A 202 -16.30 3.05 2.49
CA GLY A 202 -16.02 2.22 3.66
C GLY A 202 -14.71 1.42 3.57
N LEU A 203 -13.83 1.73 2.62
CA LEU A 203 -12.55 1.07 2.47
C LEU A 203 -11.47 1.71 3.34
N ASP A 204 -10.60 0.88 3.89
CA ASP A 204 -9.36 1.28 4.55
C ASP A 204 -8.24 1.35 3.50
N LEU A 205 -7.73 2.56 3.24
CA LEU A 205 -6.69 2.78 2.23
C LEU A 205 -5.37 2.09 2.58
N ASN A 206 -5.09 1.88 3.88
CA ASN A 206 -3.93 1.09 4.32
C ASN A 206 -4.19 -0.43 4.24
N ARG A 207 -5.08 -0.85 3.35
CA ARG A 207 -5.35 -2.23 2.92
C ARG A 207 -5.43 -2.30 1.40
N ASP A 208 -5.06 -1.22 0.68
CA ASP A 208 -5.34 -1.08 -0.75
C ASP A 208 -4.10 -0.84 -1.63
N TYR A 209 -2.87 -0.87 -1.07
CA TYR A 209 -1.65 -0.58 -1.83
C TYR A 209 -1.42 -1.55 -3.00
N LEU A 210 -1.62 -2.85 -2.79
CA LEU A 210 -1.37 -3.84 -3.85
C LEU A 210 -2.58 -4.08 -4.75
N LYS A 211 -3.80 -4.16 -4.19
CA LYS A 211 -4.99 -4.45 -4.98
C LYS A 211 -5.55 -3.22 -5.73
N ILE A 212 -5.20 -1.99 -5.32
CA ILE A 212 -5.60 -0.70 -5.93
C ILE A 212 -7.07 -0.64 -6.37
N SER A 213 -7.97 -0.97 -5.44
CA SER A 213 -9.41 -1.06 -5.73
C SER A 213 -10.10 0.30 -5.72
N SER A 214 -9.68 1.22 -4.84
CA SER A 214 -10.23 2.59 -4.72
C SER A 214 -9.61 3.56 -5.73
N GLU A 215 -10.31 4.68 -6.00
CA GLU A 215 -9.79 5.78 -6.84
C GLU A 215 -8.58 6.43 -6.17
N GLU A 216 -8.64 6.58 -4.84
CA GLU A 216 -7.58 7.15 -4.03
C GLU A 216 -6.29 6.31 -4.14
N ALA A 217 -6.41 4.98 -4.02
CA ALA A 217 -5.26 4.09 -4.13
C ALA A 217 -4.66 4.10 -5.55
N ARG A 218 -5.50 4.10 -6.60
CA ARG A 218 -5.03 4.23 -7.99
C ARG A 218 -4.29 5.55 -8.21
N SER A 219 -4.82 6.64 -7.67
CA SER A 219 -4.21 7.98 -7.76
C SER A 219 -2.88 8.03 -7.04
N LEU A 220 -2.80 7.48 -5.82
CA LEU A 220 -1.54 7.41 -5.06
C LEU A 220 -0.48 6.60 -5.81
N ILE A 221 -0.82 5.41 -6.29
CA ILE A 221 0.15 4.56 -6.99
C ILE A 221 0.60 5.19 -8.31
N ALA A 222 -0.29 5.91 -9.00
CA ALA A 222 0.10 6.71 -10.18
C ALA A 222 1.09 7.83 -9.81
N LEU A 223 0.90 8.53 -8.69
CA LEU A 223 1.86 9.50 -8.16
C LEU A 223 3.21 8.82 -7.85
N VAL A 224 3.18 7.70 -7.11
CA VAL A 224 4.39 6.93 -6.77
C VAL A 224 5.15 6.49 -8.03
N ASN A 225 4.44 6.04 -9.06
CA ASN A 225 5.04 5.67 -10.35
C ASN A 225 5.71 6.87 -11.05
N ALA A 226 5.05 8.03 -11.03
CA ALA A 226 5.56 9.24 -11.69
C ALA A 226 6.78 9.83 -10.97
N TRP A 227 6.76 9.82 -9.63
CA TRP A 227 7.82 10.43 -8.82
C TRP A 227 8.94 9.46 -8.43
N ARG A 228 8.67 8.15 -8.34
CA ARG A 228 9.61 7.12 -7.88
C ARG A 228 10.39 7.56 -6.62
N PRO A 229 9.70 7.85 -5.51
CA PRO A 229 10.36 8.36 -4.31
C PRO A 229 11.41 7.38 -3.81
N HIS A 230 12.52 7.89 -3.28
CA HIS A 230 13.60 7.09 -2.70
C HIS A 230 13.31 6.71 -1.24
N LEU A 231 12.47 7.47 -0.56
CA LEU A 231 12.03 7.23 0.81
C LEU A 231 10.56 7.57 0.93
N HIS A 232 9.82 6.72 1.63
CA HIS A 232 8.43 6.94 2.00
C HIS A 232 8.30 7.05 3.51
N VAL A 233 7.52 8.03 3.97
CA VAL A 233 7.10 8.19 5.36
C VAL A 233 5.59 8.14 5.40
N ASP A 234 5.03 7.29 6.26
CA ASP A 234 3.58 7.13 6.46
C ASP A 234 3.23 7.54 7.89
N ASP A 235 2.63 8.71 8.02
CA ASP A 235 2.29 9.30 9.31
C ASP A 235 0.92 8.84 9.80
N HIS A 236 0.92 8.22 10.97
CA HIS A 236 -0.23 7.62 11.64
C HIS A 236 -0.40 8.09 13.10
N VAL A 237 -1.49 7.63 13.71
CA VAL A 237 -1.75 7.73 15.15
C VAL A 237 -2.31 6.42 15.66
N THR A 238 -1.61 5.79 16.59
CA THR A 238 -2.01 4.51 17.17
C THR A 238 -2.38 4.61 18.64
N ASP A 239 -3.18 3.68 19.12
CA ASP A 239 -3.42 3.48 20.55
C ASP A 239 -2.40 2.51 21.19
N GLY A 240 -1.89 1.52 20.50
CA GLY A 240 -0.84 0.60 20.94
C GLY A 240 -0.80 0.30 22.44
N VAL A 241 0.38 -0.03 22.95
CA VAL A 241 0.62 -0.18 24.40
C VAL A 241 0.82 1.20 25.03
N ASP A 242 0.16 1.49 26.17
CA ASP A 242 0.32 2.77 26.88
C ASP A 242 1.70 2.85 27.55
N MET A 243 2.66 3.36 26.82
CA MET A 243 4.05 3.53 27.20
C MET A 243 4.43 5.03 27.33
N ASP A 244 5.63 5.29 27.80
CA ASP A 244 6.10 6.68 27.99
C ASP A 244 6.58 7.34 26.67
N TRP A 245 6.38 6.67 25.54
CA TRP A 245 6.71 7.21 24.22
C TRP A 245 5.57 8.10 23.70
N VAL A 246 5.95 9.20 23.03
CA VAL A 246 5.00 10.09 22.35
C VAL A 246 4.86 9.72 20.87
N LEU A 247 5.90 9.12 20.31
CA LEU A 247 5.96 8.67 18.93
C LEU A 247 6.60 7.28 18.89
N THR A 248 5.98 6.39 18.14
CA THR A 248 6.52 5.07 17.84
C THR A 248 6.79 4.91 16.34
N TRP A 249 7.66 3.99 15.99
CA TRP A 249 8.12 3.80 14.62
C TRP A 249 8.23 2.32 14.26
N SER A 250 8.10 2.04 12.96
CA SER A 250 8.38 0.73 12.39
C SER A 250 8.85 0.86 10.94
N TRP A 251 9.58 -0.15 10.48
CA TRP A 251 9.95 -0.34 9.07
C TRP A 251 10.13 -1.82 8.76
N ALA A 252 10.15 -2.17 7.47
CA ALA A 252 10.45 -3.53 7.05
C ALA A 252 11.95 -3.80 7.18
N GLU A 253 12.29 -4.91 7.82
CA GLU A 253 13.65 -5.44 7.92
C GLU A 253 13.88 -6.59 6.92
N ALA A 254 15.14 -6.94 6.65
CA ALA A 254 15.44 -8.15 5.87
C ALA A 254 14.94 -9.41 6.62
N PRO A 255 14.36 -10.41 5.94
CA PRO A 255 14.30 -10.60 4.49
C PRO A 255 13.08 -9.95 3.79
N GLN A 256 12.24 -9.21 4.48
CA GLN A 256 11.11 -8.51 3.87
C GLN A 256 11.56 -7.31 3.03
N ALA A 257 12.56 -6.56 3.51
CA ALA A 257 13.19 -5.49 2.75
C ALA A 257 14.42 -6.00 1.99
N PRO A 258 14.76 -5.42 0.82
CA PRO A 258 16.03 -5.65 0.16
C PRO A 258 17.23 -5.31 1.05
N ALA A 259 18.29 -6.10 0.98
CA ALA A 259 19.44 -5.94 1.87
C ALA A 259 20.10 -4.54 1.86
N PRO A 260 20.28 -3.84 0.71
CA PRO A 260 20.81 -2.47 0.73
C PRO A 260 19.88 -1.47 1.41
N VAL A 261 18.55 -1.63 1.26
CA VAL A 261 17.53 -0.80 1.92
C VAL A 261 17.55 -1.02 3.44
N ASP A 262 17.58 -2.28 3.89
CA ASP A 262 17.68 -2.62 5.31
C ASP A 262 18.98 -2.08 5.93
N ALA A 263 20.09 -2.20 5.21
CA ALA A 263 21.39 -1.67 5.66
C ALA A 263 21.35 -0.14 5.82
N TRP A 264 20.72 0.58 4.90
CA TRP A 264 20.54 2.02 5.01
C TRP A 264 19.70 2.40 6.25
N LEU A 265 18.56 1.74 6.45
CA LEU A 265 17.69 1.99 7.62
C LEU A 265 18.45 1.74 8.94
N ARG A 266 19.18 0.64 9.04
CA ARG A 266 19.99 0.31 10.24
C ARG A 266 21.11 1.31 10.51
N ALA A 267 21.70 1.88 9.46
CA ALA A 267 22.79 2.84 9.59
C ALA A 267 22.31 4.23 10.00
N HIS A 268 21.16 4.69 9.48
CA HIS A 268 20.74 6.08 9.60
C HIS A 268 19.64 6.32 10.65
N MET A 269 18.70 5.37 10.83
CA MET A 269 17.58 5.59 11.75
C MET A 269 17.98 5.79 13.21
N PRO A 270 19.05 5.16 13.77
CA PRO A 270 19.48 5.45 15.13
C PRO A 270 19.82 6.94 15.38
N ALA A 271 20.41 7.63 14.39
CA ALA A 271 20.71 9.05 14.48
C ALA A 271 19.43 9.90 14.49
N VAL A 272 18.44 9.56 13.65
CA VAL A 272 17.13 10.21 13.61
C VAL A 272 16.41 10.11 14.96
N LEU A 273 16.36 8.90 15.52
CA LEU A 273 15.71 8.64 16.82
C LEU A 273 16.41 9.37 17.96
N ALA A 274 17.74 9.39 17.95
CA ALA A 274 18.53 10.13 18.94
C ALA A 274 18.29 11.65 18.84
N ALA A 275 18.24 12.20 17.63
CA ALA A 275 17.96 13.63 17.41
C ALA A 275 16.55 13.99 17.87
N THR A 276 15.54 13.18 17.55
CA THR A 276 14.16 13.37 18.02
C THR A 276 14.07 13.32 19.55
N THR A 277 14.79 12.38 20.17
CA THR A 277 14.87 12.30 21.64
C THR A 277 15.53 13.53 22.25
N LYS A 278 16.59 14.04 21.62
CA LYS A 278 17.28 15.27 22.06
C LYS A 278 16.38 16.50 21.97
N SER A 279 15.41 16.53 21.06
CA SER A 279 14.38 17.59 20.99
C SER A 279 13.32 17.48 22.09
N GLY A 280 13.45 16.53 23.01
CA GLY A 280 12.59 16.37 24.19
C GLY A 280 11.44 15.37 24.00
N HIS A 281 11.44 14.62 22.91
CA HIS A 281 10.39 13.63 22.60
C HIS A 281 10.90 12.21 22.83
N ARG A 282 10.25 11.46 23.70
CA ARG A 282 10.56 10.04 23.88
C ARG A 282 9.97 9.25 22.73
N VAL A 283 10.81 8.44 22.10
CA VAL A 283 10.44 7.61 20.93
C VAL A 283 10.82 6.16 21.16
N GLY A 284 10.07 5.24 20.58
CA GLY A 284 10.32 3.81 20.67
C GLY A 284 9.74 3.02 19.52
N PRO A 285 9.98 1.70 19.44
CA PRO A 285 9.40 0.89 18.40
C PRO A 285 7.87 0.77 18.54
N TYR A 286 7.18 0.63 17.41
CA TYR A 286 5.76 0.30 17.40
C TYR A 286 5.59 -1.17 17.79
N VAL A 287 4.94 -1.41 18.93
CA VAL A 287 4.81 -2.74 19.53
C VAL A 287 3.43 -2.97 20.11
N ASP A 288 3.00 -4.22 20.10
CA ASP A 288 1.86 -4.75 20.84
C ASP A 288 2.32 -5.69 21.96
N LEU A 289 1.51 -5.85 23.00
CA LEU A 289 1.74 -6.89 24.01
C LEU A 289 1.49 -8.27 23.40
N VAL A 290 2.40 -9.22 23.64
CA VAL A 290 2.19 -10.64 23.31
C VAL A 290 0.99 -11.19 24.09
N ASP A 291 0.85 -10.77 25.35
CA ASP A 291 -0.34 -11.03 26.16
C ASP A 291 -0.87 -9.70 26.71
N ARG A 292 -2.11 -9.36 26.37
CA ARG A 292 -2.73 -8.07 26.75
C ARG A 292 -2.78 -7.79 28.24
N ASN A 293 -2.68 -8.83 29.07
CA ASN A 293 -2.75 -8.75 30.52
C ASN A 293 -1.40 -8.98 31.21
N ASP A 294 -0.36 -9.36 30.49
CA ASP A 294 0.95 -9.68 31.07
C ASP A 294 2.11 -9.13 30.24
N PRO A 295 2.59 -7.91 30.53
CA PRO A 295 3.74 -7.33 29.84
C PRO A 295 5.05 -8.13 30.00
N ALA A 296 5.17 -8.99 31.02
CA ALA A 296 6.35 -9.81 31.22
C ALA A 296 6.54 -10.89 30.14
N LYS A 297 5.46 -11.26 29.44
CA LYS A 297 5.53 -12.13 28.26
C LYS A 297 6.15 -11.47 27.05
N GLY A 298 6.34 -10.15 27.07
CA GLY A 298 7.05 -9.39 26.07
C GLY A 298 6.16 -8.69 25.06
N PHE A 299 6.82 -8.21 24.01
CA PHE A 299 6.25 -7.38 22.96
C PHE A 299 6.47 -8.01 21.59
N SER A 300 5.57 -7.69 20.67
CA SER A 300 5.70 -8.05 19.27
C SER A 300 5.58 -6.81 18.40
N SER A 301 6.46 -6.69 17.40
CA SER A 301 6.29 -5.75 16.29
C SER A 301 5.55 -6.44 15.16
N TRP A 302 4.93 -5.65 14.33
CA TRP A 302 4.13 -6.15 13.23
C TRP A 302 4.95 -6.23 11.93
N VAL A 303 4.74 -7.31 11.15
CA VAL A 303 5.30 -7.48 9.81
C VAL A 303 4.23 -7.12 8.78
N GLY A 304 4.44 -6.03 8.05
CA GLY A 304 3.47 -5.50 7.09
C GLY A 304 3.35 -6.38 5.85
N GLN A 305 2.13 -6.84 5.54
CA GLN A 305 1.85 -7.51 4.26
C GLN A 305 1.78 -6.49 3.11
N PRO A 306 1.87 -6.90 1.82
CA PRO A 306 1.87 -6.00 0.66
C PRO A 306 0.66 -5.06 0.52
N ARG A 307 -0.46 -5.36 1.18
CA ARG A 307 -1.64 -4.47 1.23
C ARG A 307 -1.42 -3.19 2.03
N TYR A 308 -0.38 -3.14 2.87
CA TYR A 308 0.00 -2.00 3.70
C TYR A 308 1.15 -1.22 3.06
N SER A 309 1.30 0.06 3.42
CA SER A 309 2.41 0.90 2.97
C SER A 309 3.78 0.27 3.25
N THR A 310 3.99 -0.16 4.49
CA THR A 310 5.26 -0.76 4.96
C THR A 310 5.61 -2.10 4.32
N GLY A 311 4.62 -2.82 3.78
CA GLY A 311 4.85 -4.04 3.00
C GLY A 311 4.99 -3.79 1.50
N TYR A 312 4.37 -2.73 0.98
CA TYR A 312 4.36 -2.42 -0.45
C TYR A 312 5.65 -1.76 -0.95
N PHE A 313 6.14 -0.71 -0.25
CA PHE A 313 7.31 0.03 -0.70
C PHE A 313 8.59 -0.83 -0.75
N PRO A 314 8.84 -1.77 0.19
CA PRO A 314 9.96 -2.70 0.07
C PRO A 314 9.93 -3.57 -1.19
N LEU A 315 8.75 -3.99 -1.67
CA LEU A 315 8.61 -4.70 -2.95
C LEU A 315 9.04 -3.84 -4.16
N ARG A 316 9.08 -2.53 -3.97
CA ARG A 316 9.54 -1.56 -4.95
C ARG A 316 10.95 -1.06 -4.68
N ASN A 317 11.71 -1.77 -3.87
CA ASN A 317 13.08 -1.45 -3.50
C ASN A 317 13.23 -0.12 -2.77
N ARG A 318 12.24 0.28 -1.95
CA ARG A 318 12.20 1.55 -1.23
C ARG A 318 12.09 1.34 0.28
N PRO A 319 12.86 2.07 1.08
CA PRO A 319 12.56 2.18 2.50
C PRO A 319 11.22 2.86 2.71
N SER A 320 10.46 2.35 3.67
CA SER A 320 9.21 2.94 4.14
C SER A 320 9.22 2.98 5.66
N ILE A 321 9.04 4.16 6.22
CA ILE A 321 9.03 4.39 7.66
C ILE A 321 7.60 4.66 8.08
N LEU A 322 7.09 3.81 8.95
CA LEU A 322 5.84 4.03 9.66
C LEU A 322 6.12 4.89 10.88
N VAL A 323 5.42 5.99 11.00
CA VAL A 323 5.40 6.85 12.18
C VAL A 323 4.04 6.73 12.84
N GLU A 324 4.02 6.33 14.11
CA GLU A 324 2.79 6.15 14.88
C GLU A 324 2.84 7.04 16.13
N ASN A 325 2.21 8.20 16.04
CA ASN A 325 2.05 9.07 17.21
C ASN A 325 1.14 8.39 18.23
N HIS A 326 1.51 8.44 19.53
CA HIS A 326 0.76 7.69 20.53
C HIS A 326 -0.54 8.40 20.91
N SER A 327 -1.68 7.83 20.54
CA SER A 327 -3.02 8.45 20.62
C SER A 327 -3.41 8.93 22.02
N TYR A 328 -2.92 8.30 23.09
CA TYR A 328 -3.21 8.70 24.47
C TYR A 328 -2.45 9.96 24.93
N LYS A 329 -1.41 10.40 24.20
CA LYS A 329 -0.68 11.62 24.51
C LYS A 329 -1.46 12.86 24.06
N PRO A 330 -1.23 14.03 24.68
CA PRO A 330 -1.89 15.27 24.26
C PRO A 330 -1.59 15.59 22.79
N TYR A 331 -2.61 16.03 22.05
CA TYR A 331 -2.52 16.32 20.61
C TYR A 331 -1.34 17.26 20.26
N LYS A 332 -1.16 18.35 21.00
CA LYS A 332 -0.01 19.27 20.82
C LYS A 332 1.33 18.55 20.88
N GLN A 333 1.48 17.67 21.86
CA GLN A 333 2.75 16.94 22.06
C GLN A 333 3.02 15.99 20.88
N ARG A 334 1.98 15.31 20.36
CA ARG A 334 2.08 14.41 19.23
C ARG A 334 2.47 15.14 17.95
N VAL A 335 1.80 16.26 17.63
CA VAL A 335 2.11 17.08 16.44
C VAL A 335 3.55 17.59 16.48
N LEU A 336 4.01 18.10 17.62
CA LEU A 336 5.38 18.61 17.76
C LEU A 336 6.42 17.50 17.68
N ALA A 337 6.15 16.33 18.26
CA ALA A 337 7.04 15.18 18.15
C ALA A 337 7.15 14.67 16.70
N ASN A 338 6.05 14.62 15.97
CA ASN A 338 6.04 14.26 14.56
C ASN A 338 6.84 15.26 13.72
N ARG A 339 6.61 16.56 13.91
CA ARG A 339 7.38 17.61 13.22
C ARG A 339 8.89 17.47 13.46
N ASP A 340 9.29 17.30 14.71
CA ASP A 340 10.70 17.22 15.07
C ASP A 340 11.35 15.90 14.60
N PHE A 341 10.56 14.81 14.50
CA PHE A 341 10.99 13.57 13.85
C PHE A 341 11.22 13.78 12.35
N LEU A 342 10.29 14.43 11.64
CA LEU A 342 10.44 14.74 10.22
C LEU A 342 11.67 15.62 9.96
N TRP A 343 11.93 16.61 10.81
CA TRP A 343 13.16 17.42 10.75
C TRP A 343 14.41 16.56 10.90
N ALA A 344 14.46 15.73 11.94
CA ALA A 344 15.60 14.84 12.19
C ALA A 344 15.86 13.89 11.02
N LEU A 345 14.80 13.36 10.42
CA LEU A 345 14.90 12.48 9.26
C LEU A 345 15.44 13.21 8.03
N LEU A 346 14.90 14.39 7.73
CA LEU A 346 15.34 15.17 6.57
C LEU A 346 16.78 15.68 6.73
N ASP A 347 17.19 16.09 7.92
CA ASP A 347 18.58 16.46 8.23
C ASP A 347 19.52 15.26 8.06
N GLU A 348 19.10 14.05 8.48
CA GLU A 348 19.91 12.84 8.31
C GLU A 348 20.06 12.46 6.83
N VAL A 349 18.98 12.52 6.04
CA VAL A 349 19.05 12.30 4.60
C VAL A 349 19.92 13.37 3.93
N ALA A 350 19.81 14.63 4.35
CA ALA A 350 20.60 15.72 3.79
C ALA A 350 22.10 15.63 4.11
N ARG A 351 22.48 14.91 5.16
CA ARG A 351 23.89 14.70 5.54
C ARG A 351 24.63 13.80 4.54
N ASP A 352 24.00 12.75 4.04
CA ASP A 352 24.51 11.88 2.97
C ASP A 352 23.39 11.46 2.02
N PRO A 353 22.95 12.38 1.16
CA PRO A 353 21.85 12.09 0.23
C PRO A 353 22.20 10.97 -0.75
N ALA A 354 23.49 10.80 -1.09
CA ALA A 354 23.95 9.76 -1.99
C ALA A 354 23.83 8.35 -1.40
N ALA A 355 23.88 8.18 -0.08
CA ALA A 355 23.71 6.88 0.55
C ALA A 355 22.31 6.31 0.29
N LEU A 356 21.26 7.15 0.38
CA LEU A 356 19.89 6.73 0.13
C LEU A 356 19.65 6.36 -1.35
N THR A 357 20.07 7.23 -2.28
CA THR A 357 19.90 6.95 -3.72
C THR A 357 20.68 5.72 -4.16
N ARG A 358 21.89 5.52 -3.60
CA ARG A 358 22.71 4.33 -3.85
C ARG A 358 22.05 3.05 -3.32
N ALA A 359 21.53 3.04 -2.11
CA ALA A 359 20.85 1.87 -1.54
C ALA A 359 19.64 1.43 -2.38
N VAL A 360 18.88 2.40 -2.89
CA VAL A 360 17.75 2.15 -3.79
C VAL A 360 18.24 1.60 -5.13
N ALA A 361 19.24 2.23 -5.75
CA ALA A 361 19.79 1.81 -7.05
C ALA A 361 20.38 0.38 -6.98
N GLU A 362 21.17 0.07 -5.95
CA GLU A 362 21.73 -1.26 -5.72
C GLU A 362 20.64 -2.32 -5.55
N SER A 363 19.55 -1.98 -4.88
CA SER A 363 18.39 -2.89 -4.71
C SER A 363 17.68 -3.15 -6.03
N GLU A 364 17.44 -2.11 -6.84
CA GLU A 364 16.83 -2.22 -8.17
C GLU A 364 17.74 -3.03 -9.13
N GLU A 365 19.03 -2.75 -9.14
CA GLU A 365 20.00 -3.47 -9.97
C GLU A 365 20.08 -4.96 -9.60
N ALA A 366 20.08 -5.29 -8.30
CA ALA A 366 20.07 -6.66 -7.81
C ALA A 366 18.78 -7.38 -8.23
N GLU A 367 17.63 -6.69 -8.17
CA GLU A 367 16.35 -7.26 -8.60
C GLU A 367 16.33 -7.54 -10.10
N ILE A 368 16.76 -6.59 -10.92
CA ILE A 368 16.89 -6.74 -12.37
C ILE A 368 17.85 -7.90 -12.70
N ALA A 369 19.01 -7.95 -12.03
CA ALA A 369 20.02 -8.98 -12.27
C ALA A 369 19.49 -10.39 -12.01
N ARG A 370 18.71 -10.59 -10.96
CA ARG A 370 18.06 -11.88 -10.67
C ARG A 370 17.04 -12.30 -11.73
N GLY A 371 16.44 -11.34 -12.43
CA GLY A 371 15.47 -11.58 -13.49
C GLY A 371 16.04 -11.84 -14.87
N LYS A 372 17.34 -11.60 -15.11
CA LYS A 372 17.96 -11.77 -16.43
C LYS A 372 17.84 -13.22 -16.94
N PRO A 373 17.77 -13.42 -18.26
CA PRO A 373 17.64 -14.75 -18.86
C PRO A 373 18.70 -15.76 -18.42
N ASP A 374 19.93 -15.31 -18.24
CA ASP A 374 21.11 -16.09 -17.87
C ASP A 374 21.41 -16.10 -16.36
N ALA A 375 20.58 -15.43 -15.55
CA ALA A 375 20.76 -15.42 -14.10
C ALA A 375 20.63 -16.84 -13.51
N PRO A 376 21.42 -17.17 -12.48
CA PRO A 376 21.30 -18.46 -11.80
C PRO A 376 19.90 -18.64 -11.21
N PRO A 377 19.46 -19.89 -10.99
CA PRO A 377 18.21 -20.17 -10.28
C PRO A 377 18.19 -19.48 -8.91
N SER A 378 17.08 -18.88 -8.57
CA SER A 378 16.84 -18.21 -7.29
C SER A 378 15.40 -18.44 -6.84
N GLU A 379 15.07 -18.00 -5.63
CA GLU A 379 13.71 -18.06 -5.11
C GLU A 379 13.10 -16.67 -4.97
N VAL A 380 11.77 -16.62 -4.92
CA VAL A 380 10.98 -15.44 -4.54
C VAL A 380 10.26 -15.73 -3.22
N ALA A 381 10.26 -14.77 -2.31
CA ALA A 381 9.46 -14.85 -1.11
C ALA A 381 7.98 -14.57 -1.47
N VAL A 382 7.12 -15.53 -1.18
CA VAL A 382 5.69 -15.42 -1.44
C VAL A 382 4.94 -14.98 -0.20
N ASP A 383 5.38 -15.45 0.96
CA ASP A 383 4.80 -15.08 2.25
C ASP A 383 5.88 -14.85 3.30
N VAL A 384 5.76 -13.75 4.03
CA VAL A 384 6.65 -13.34 5.11
C VAL A 384 5.83 -13.04 6.34
N GLU A 385 6.14 -13.69 7.43
CA GLU A 385 5.46 -13.52 8.71
C GLU A 385 6.46 -13.14 9.81
N GLN A 386 5.96 -12.80 10.97
CA GLN A 386 6.77 -12.59 12.14
C GLN A 386 7.36 -13.92 12.62
N SER A 387 8.66 -13.92 12.95
CA SER A 387 9.30 -15.09 13.55
C SER A 387 8.93 -15.19 15.04
N GLU A 388 9.13 -16.37 15.61
CA GLU A 388 9.01 -16.59 17.06
C GLU A 388 10.28 -16.16 17.83
N ALA A 389 11.36 -15.86 17.12
CA ALA A 389 12.62 -15.46 17.71
C ALA A 389 12.52 -14.08 18.35
N ALA A 390 12.94 -13.98 19.60
CA ALA A 390 12.88 -12.74 20.37
C ALA A 390 14.29 -12.28 20.78
N ASP A 391 14.51 -10.97 20.69
CA ASP A 391 15.64 -10.32 21.36
C ASP A 391 15.22 -9.87 22.77
N ARG A 392 16.19 -9.77 23.70
CA ARG A 392 15.92 -9.20 25.02
C ARG A 392 16.11 -7.70 24.97
N VAL A 393 15.11 -6.94 25.37
CA VAL A 393 15.15 -5.49 25.36
C VAL A 393 14.66 -4.91 26.68
N ARG A 394 15.19 -3.73 27.02
CA ARG A 394 14.67 -2.91 28.13
C ARG A 394 13.77 -1.84 27.57
N LEU A 395 12.53 -1.82 28.03
CA LEU A 395 11.52 -0.88 27.58
C LEU A 395 10.90 -0.15 28.77
N PRO A 396 10.66 1.17 28.64
CA PRO A 396 9.95 1.95 29.65
C PRO A 396 8.44 1.73 29.50
N ILE A 397 7.83 1.09 30.47
CA ILE A 397 6.39 0.87 30.51
C ILE A 397 5.80 1.58 31.74
N TYR A 398 4.57 2.04 31.65
CA TYR A 398 3.87 2.49 32.84
C TYR A 398 3.53 1.34 33.78
N ALA A 399 3.58 1.60 35.09
CA ALA A 399 3.20 0.60 36.07
C ALA A 399 1.78 0.09 35.83
N GLY A 400 1.65 -1.23 35.64
CA GLY A 400 0.38 -1.89 35.38
C GLY A 400 -0.35 -2.27 36.66
N GLU A 401 -1.68 -2.25 36.59
CA GLU A 401 -2.59 -2.72 37.64
C GLU A 401 -3.72 -3.54 37.00
N MET A 402 -3.91 -4.78 37.51
CA MET A 402 -5.03 -5.62 37.08
C MET A 402 -6.32 -5.17 37.74
N LYS A 403 -7.35 -4.94 36.94
CA LYS A 403 -8.71 -4.62 37.40
C LYS A 403 -9.72 -5.54 36.77
N THR A 404 -10.81 -5.80 37.47
CA THR A 404 -11.95 -6.50 36.87
C THR A 404 -12.78 -5.51 36.05
N SER A 405 -12.95 -5.80 34.78
CA SER A 405 -13.78 -4.99 33.88
C SER A 405 -15.25 -5.02 34.34
N VAL A 406 -15.81 -3.84 34.54
CA VAL A 406 -17.26 -3.71 34.87
C VAL A 406 -18.15 -4.04 33.66
N ILE A 407 -17.56 -4.08 32.44
CA ILE A 407 -18.31 -4.38 31.20
C ILE A 407 -18.29 -5.87 30.90
N SER A 408 -17.10 -6.49 30.88
CA SER A 408 -16.94 -7.90 30.49
C SER A 408 -16.86 -8.88 31.67
N GLY A 409 -16.62 -8.39 32.86
CA GLY A 409 -16.30 -9.22 34.04
C GLY A 409 -14.93 -9.88 34.02
N GLN A 410 -14.13 -9.64 32.93
CA GLN A 410 -12.81 -10.23 32.77
C GLN A 410 -11.70 -9.31 33.33
N PRO A 411 -10.53 -9.87 33.71
CA PRO A 411 -9.40 -9.06 34.09
C PRO A 411 -8.92 -8.21 32.90
N ILE A 412 -8.61 -6.94 33.15
CA ILE A 412 -7.98 -6.02 32.23
C ILE A 412 -6.79 -5.35 32.88
N LEU A 413 -5.70 -5.23 32.12
CA LEU A 413 -4.54 -4.46 32.53
C LEU A 413 -4.81 -2.96 32.30
N THR A 414 -4.62 -2.17 33.33
CA THR A 414 -4.66 -0.70 33.27
C THR A 414 -3.31 -0.13 33.65
N PHE A 415 -2.96 1.05 33.09
CA PHE A 415 -1.66 1.65 33.33
C PHE A 415 -1.78 2.94 34.14
N ARG A 416 -0.86 3.13 35.11
CA ARG A 416 -0.72 4.35 35.91
C ARG A 416 0.26 5.28 35.22
N ARG A 417 -0.26 6.19 34.38
CA ARG A 417 0.55 7.15 33.64
C ARG A 417 1.38 8.02 34.60
N GLY A 418 2.65 8.25 34.23
CA GLY A 418 3.61 8.97 35.06
C GLY A 418 4.45 8.09 35.99
N GLU A 419 4.05 6.84 36.26
CA GLU A 419 4.85 5.87 37.01
C GLU A 419 5.56 4.93 36.03
N VAL A 420 6.72 5.35 35.53
CA VAL A 420 7.51 4.60 34.54
C VAL A 420 8.38 3.55 35.24
N ARG A 421 8.39 2.34 34.69
CA ARG A 421 9.27 1.24 35.09
C ARG A 421 10.01 0.70 33.88
N GLU A 422 11.30 0.47 34.03
CA GLU A 422 12.08 -0.29 33.05
C GLU A 422 11.84 -1.78 33.27
N ILE A 423 11.39 -2.47 32.20
CA ILE A 423 11.26 -3.94 32.21
C ILE A 423 12.17 -4.54 31.13
N GLU A 424 12.76 -5.69 31.45
CA GLU A 424 13.55 -6.46 30.48
C GLU A 424 12.73 -7.64 30.02
N VAL A 425 12.33 -7.62 28.75
CA VAL A 425 11.34 -8.54 28.20
C VAL A 425 11.75 -9.04 26.80
N PRO A 426 11.17 -10.15 26.34
CA PRO A 426 11.28 -10.57 24.95
C PRO A 426 10.66 -9.53 24.01
N TRP A 427 11.31 -9.25 22.89
CA TRP A 427 10.77 -8.47 21.77
C TRP A 427 10.84 -9.30 20.51
N ILE A 428 9.69 -9.69 20.00
CA ILE A 428 9.51 -10.46 18.76
C ILE A 428 9.31 -9.45 17.63
N HIS A 429 10.30 -9.30 16.72
CA HIS A 429 10.22 -8.30 15.67
C HIS A 429 10.75 -8.78 14.30
N LYS A 430 11.56 -9.84 14.28
CA LYS A 430 12.25 -10.26 13.05
C LYS A 430 11.29 -10.89 12.06
N PRO A 431 11.31 -10.47 10.78
CA PRO A 431 10.55 -11.17 9.75
C PRO A 431 11.18 -12.51 9.39
N LYS A 432 10.34 -13.46 8.94
CA LYS A 432 10.73 -14.79 8.49
C LYS A 432 9.96 -15.13 7.23
N ILE A 433 10.67 -15.59 6.20
CA ILE A 433 10.02 -16.19 5.02
C ILE A 433 9.39 -17.51 5.44
N VAL A 434 8.09 -17.62 5.34
CA VAL A 434 7.34 -18.85 5.63
C VAL A 434 7.03 -19.63 4.36
N LYS A 435 7.04 -18.95 3.23
CA LYS A 435 6.90 -19.58 1.92
C LYS A 435 7.76 -18.90 0.86
N SER A 436 8.55 -19.71 0.16
CA SER A 436 9.25 -19.30 -1.05
C SER A 436 8.92 -20.25 -2.21
N LEU A 437 9.16 -19.79 -3.42
CA LEU A 437 8.99 -20.55 -4.66
C LEU A 437 10.17 -20.29 -5.59
N PRO A 438 10.54 -21.25 -6.46
CA PRO A 438 11.52 -20.99 -7.52
C PRO A 438 11.10 -19.76 -8.34
N ARG A 439 12.02 -18.81 -8.54
CA ARG A 439 11.74 -17.57 -9.29
C ARG A 439 11.48 -17.86 -10.75
N PRO A 440 10.32 -17.47 -11.33
CA PRO A 440 10.09 -17.58 -12.77
C PRO A 440 10.89 -16.51 -13.53
N ARG A 441 11.13 -16.74 -14.81
CA ARG A 441 11.66 -15.73 -15.76
C ARG A 441 10.61 -14.70 -16.16
N GLY A 442 9.38 -14.94 -15.80
CA GLY A 442 8.24 -14.05 -15.98
C GLY A 442 6.92 -14.80 -16.01
N TYR A 443 5.87 -14.05 -16.29
CA TYR A 443 4.51 -14.57 -16.39
C TYR A 443 3.92 -14.30 -17.78
N LEU A 444 3.21 -15.28 -18.33
CA LEU A 444 2.34 -15.12 -19.49
C LEU A 444 0.90 -15.04 -19.00
N VAL A 445 0.22 -13.91 -19.26
CA VAL A 445 -1.18 -13.70 -18.86
C VAL A 445 -2.06 -13.78 -20.10
N LEU A 446 -3.08 -14.63 -20.06
CA LEU A 446 -4.02 -14.78 -21.17
C LEU A 446 -4.88 -13.51 -21.34
N PRO A 447 -5.29 -13.17 -22.57
CA PRO A 447 -6.17 -12.02 -22.80
C PRO A 447 -7.56 -12.24 -22.18
N GLY A 448 -8.28 -11.14 -21.92
CA GLY A 448 -9.66 -11.18 -21.44
C GLY A 448 -9.81 -11.10 -19.91
N TRP A 449 -8.74 -10.78 -19.19
CA TRP A 449 -8.76 -10.65 -17.73
C TRP A 449 -8.45 -9.20 -17.27
N PRO A 450 -9.42 -8.28 -17.44
CA PRO A 450 -9.20 -6.85 -17.16
C PRO A 450 -8.78 -6.56 -15.72
N GLN A 451 -9.22 -7.37 -14.74
CA GLN A 451 -8.82 -7.24 -13.34
C GLN A 451 -7.32 -7.50 -13.12
N ILE A 452 -6.68 -8.35 -13.94
CA ILE A 452 -5.22 -8.56 -13.92
C ILE A 452 -4.54 -7.40 -14.65
N GLU A 453 -4.99 -7.11 -15.89
CA GLU A 453 -4.42 -6.06 -16.73
C GLU A 453 -4.40 -4.70 -16.04
N THR A 454 -5.51 -4.33 -15.37
CA THR A 454 -5.64 -3.06 -14.65
C THR A 454 -4.60 -2.93 -13.53
N ARG A 455 -4.29 -4.01 -12.80
CA ARG A 455 -3.31 -3.97 -11.72
C ARG A 455 -1.89 -3.95 -12.23
N LEU A 456 -1.57 -4.76 -13.23
CA LEU A 456 -0.24 -4.72 -13.87
C LEU A 456 0.07 -3.31 -14.42
N ARG A 457 -0.91 -2.68 -15.08
CA ARG A 457 -0.81 -1.30 -15.58
C ARG A 457 -0.73 -0.29 -14.44
N GLY A 458 -1.58 -0.41 -13.44
CA GLY A 458 -1.64 0.50 -12.31
C GLY A 458 -0.32 0.60 -11.54
N HIS A 459 0.39 -0.53 -11.41
CA HIS A 459 1.72 -0.58 -10.80
C HIS A 459 2.87 -0.21 -11.75
N ALA A 460 2.56 0.21 -12.99
CA ALA A 460 3.54 0.56 -14.03
C ALA A 460 4.57 -0.55 -14.30
N LEU A 461 4.17 -1.81 -14.15
CA LEU A 461 5.03 -2.94 -14.50
C LEU A 461 5.33 -2.90 -16.00
N ARG A 462 6.57 -3.26 -16.37
CA ARG A 462 6.95 -3.43 -17.77
C ARG A 462 6.30 -4.69 -18.31
N VAL A 463 5.32 -4.48 -19.18
CA VAL A 463 4.49 -5.52 -19.79
C VAL A 463 4.52 -5.36 -21.30
N GLU A 464 4.64 -6.46 -22.01
CA GLU A 464 4.61 -6.51 -23.47
C GLU A 464 3.47 -7.42 -23.94
N ARG A 465 3.01 -7.22 -25.17
CA ARG A 465 2.03 -8.13 -25.80
C ARG A 465 2.73 -9.08 -26.76
N LEU A 466 2.35 -10.35 -26.75
CA LEU A 466 2.74 -11.28 -27.81
C LEU A 466 2.20 -10.79 -29.15
N ALA A 467 3.10 -10.62 -30.13
CA ALA A 467 2.75 -10.21 -31.47
C ALA A 467 2.12 -11.36 -32.30
N GLN A 468 2.47 -12.60 -31.97
CA GLN A 468 2.02 -13.81 -32.63
C GLN A 468 1.84 -14.94 -31.60
N PRO A 469 1.05 -15.98 -31.92
CA PRO A 469 0.93 -17.14 -31.05
C PRO A 469 2.28 -17.85 -30.89
N VAL A 470 2.51 -18.44 -29.71
CA VAL A 470 3.72 -19.20 -29.42
C VAL A 470 3.36 -20.52 -28.75
N GLU A 471 4.07 -21.60 -29.11
CA GLU A 471 4.04 -22.86 -28.37
C GLU A 471 5.24 -22.91 -27.42
N ILE A 472 4.95 -22.98 -26.12
CA ILE A 472 5.96 -22.87 -25.08
C ILE A 472 5.66 -23.79 -23.90
N GLU A 473 6.70 -24.29 -23.25
CA GLU A 473 6.62 -25.00 -21.97
C GLU A 473 6.38 -23.96 -20.87
N VAL A 474 5.32 -24.14 -20.10
CA VAL A 474 4.91 -23.27 -18.99
C VAL A 474 4.52 -24.11 -17.78
N GLU A 475 4.69 -23.55 -16.60
CA GLU A 475 4.10 -24.11 -15.39
C GLU A 475 2.69 -23.54 -15.23
N VAL A 476 1.71 -24.42 -15.37
CA VAL A 476 0.30 -24.12 -15.15
C VAL A 476 -0.06 -24.29 -13.68
N MET A 477 -1.00 -23.49 -13.21
CA MET A 477 -1.48 -23.51 -11.84
C MET A 477 -2.98 -23.74 -11.82
N ARG A 478 -3.41 -24.82 -11.16
CA ARG A 478 -4.81 -25.14 -10.95
C ARG A 478 -5.18 -24.99 -9.49
N VAL A 479 -6.23 -24.27 -9.26
CA VAL A 479 -6.79 -24.05 -7.92
C VAL A 479 -7.75 -25.18 -7.58
N ALA A 480 -7.47 -25.88 -6.50
CA ALA A 480 -8.31 -26.92 -5.93
C ALA A 480 -8.86 -26.47 -4.57
N ASP A 481 -10.06 -26.98 -4.24
CA ASP A 481 -10.71 -26.76 -2.95
C ASP A 481 -10.83 -25.27 -2.55
N PRO A 482 -11.35 -24.39 -3.42
CA PRO A 482 -11.51 -22.98 -3.10
C PRO A 482 -12.48 -22.79 -1.93
N LYS A 483 -12.03 -22.08 -0.89
CA LYS A 483 -12.83 -21.81 0.32
C LYS A 483 -12.98 -20.30 0.47
N PRO A 484 -14.16 -19.74 0.16
CA PRO A 484 -14.43 -18.35 0.44
C PRO A 484 -14.55 -18.10 1.93
N ALA A 485 -14.09 -16.93 2.39
CA ALA A 485 -14.28 -16.48 3.76
C ALA A 485 -15.78 -16.30 4.07
N ALA A 486 -16.16 -16.55 5.32
CA ALA A 486 -17.55 -16.42 5.77
C ALA A 486 -18.06 -14.96 5.77
N ALA A 487 -17.15 -13.97 5.84
CA ALA A 487 -17.48 -12.55 5.82
C ALA A 487 -16.61 -11.81 4.81
N SER A 488 -17.14 -10.71 4.28
CA SER A 488 -16.36 -9.80 3.43
C SER A 488 -15.30 -9.06 4.23
N TYR A 489 -14.18 -8.74 3.57
CA TYR A 489 -13.12 -7.91 4.09
C TYR A 489 -12.69 -6.89 3.03
N GLN A 490 -12.74 -5.61 3.36
CA GLN A 490 -12.44 -4.53 2.41
C GLN A 490 -13.29 -4.60 1.12
N GLY A 491 -14.57 -4.91 1.27
CA GLY A 491 -15.53 -5.02 0.17
C GLY A 491 -15.39 -6.27 -0.71
N LEU A 492 -14.50 -7.20 -0.38
CA LEU A 492 -14.22 -8.41 -1.15
C LEU A 492 -14.36 -9.67 -0.28
N THR A 493 -14.69 -10.80 -0.89
CA THR A 493 -14.68 -12.10 -0.23
C THR A 493 -13.32 -12.75 -0.42
N ARG A 494 -12.53 -12.83 0.65
CA ARG A 494 -11.23 -13.49 0.64
C ARG A 494 -11.37 -14.97 0.31
N LEU A 495 -10.35 -15.52 -0.35
CA LEU A 495 -10.30 -16.91 -0.77
C LEU A 495 -9.03 -17.59 -0.26
N THR A 496 -9.17 -18.79 0.28
CA THR A 496 -8.06 -19.72 0.50
C THR A 496 -8.23 -20.93 -0.39
N ALA A 497 -7.14 -21.52 -0.86
CA ALA A 497 -7.21 -22.66 -1.77
C ALA A 497 -5.90 -23.46 -1.75
N ARG A 498 -5.96 -24.68 -2.24
CA ARG A 498 -4.79 -25.48 -2.59
C ARG A 498 -4.44 -25.23 -4.06
N VAL A 499 -3.16 -25.13 -4.38
CA VAL A 499 -2.68 -24.91 -5.73
C VAL A 499 -1.91 -26.14 -6.22
N GLU A 500 -2.30 -26.66 -7.35
CA GLU A 500 -1.62 -27.75 -8.04
C GLU A 500 -0.84 -27.19 -9.22
N ARG A 501 0.41 -27.60 -9.36
CA ARG A 501 1.29 -27.14 -10.44
C ARG A 501 1.65 -28.31 -11.36
N ALA A 502 1.68 -28.02 -12.66
CA ALA A 502 2.15 -28.97 -13.67
C ALA A 502 2.88 -28.22 -14.79
N VAL A 503 3.90 -28.84 -15.34
CA VAL A 503 4.60 -28.32 -16.52
C VAL A 503 3.90 -28.87 -17.75
N GLU A 504 3.46 -27.96 -18.62
CA GLU A 504 2.74 -28.31 -19.84
C GLU A 504 3.26 -27.52 -21.04
N ARG A 505 3.23 -28.13 -22.20
CA ARG A 505 3.42 -27.41 -23.47
C ARG A 505 2.08 -26.82 -23.90
N ARG A 506 2.04 -25.50 -23.97
CA ARG A 506 0.82 -24.74 -24.28
C ARG A 506 1.00 -23.82 -25.48
N ARG A 507 -0.06 -23.73 -26.31
CA ARG A 507 -0.17 -22.69 -27.33
C ARG A 507 -0.77 -21.44 -26.68
N ILE A 508 0.05 -20.41 -26.55
CA ILE A 508 -0.35 -19.11 -26.00
C ILE A 508 -0.76 -18.21 -27.16
N PRO A 509 -1.95 -17.60 -27.14
CA PRO A 509 -2.45 -16.79 -28.24
C PRO A 509 -1.69 -15.45 -28.38
N ALA A 510 -1.72 -14.88 -29.59
CA ALA A 510 -1.35 -13.49 -29.77
C ALA A 510 -2.19 -12.57 -28.88
N GLY A 511 -1.61 -11.47 -28.41
CA GLY A 511 -2.27 -10.54 -27.48
C GLY A 511 -2.13 -10.92 -26.01
N ALA A 512 -1.66 -12.12 -25.66
CA ALA A 512 -1.29 -12.46 -24.30
C ALA A 512 -0.20 -11.50 -23.78
N LEU A 513 -0.21 -11.22 -22.48
CA LEU A 513 0.76 -10.30 -21.87
C LEU A 513 1.97 -11.09 -21.37
N TRP A 514 3.15 -10.53 -21.61
CA TRP A 514 4.41 -10.98 -21.06
C TRP A 514 4.91 -10.00 -19.98
N VAL A 515 5.06 -10.50 -18.76
CA VAL A 515 5.62 -9.76 -17.64
C VAL A 515 7.00 -10.35 -17.36
N SER A 516 8.05 -9.69 -17.82
CA SER A 516 9.42 -10.16 -17.67
C SER A 516 9.94 -9.96 -16.25
N ALA A 517 10.77 -10.89 -15.76
CA ALA A 517 11.36 -10.79 -14.43
C ALA A 517 12.55 -9.82 -14.35
N ASP A 518 13.12 -9.39 -15.49
CA ASP A 518 14.27 -8.48 -15.53
C ASP A 518 13.88 -7.00 -15.40
N GLN A 519 13.11 -6.68 -14.36
CA GLN A 519 12.62 -5.34 -14.04
C GLN A 519 12.66 -5.07 -12.53
N PRO A 520 12.80 -3.81 -12.10
CA PRO A 520 13.00 -3.50 -10.67
C PRO A 520 11.79 -3.80 -9.80
N ASP A 521 10.58 -3.75 -10.36
CA ASP A 521 9.33 -3.90 -9.61
C ASP A 521 8.72 -5.32 -9.77
N PHE A 522 9.52 -6.33 -10.14
CA PHE A 522 9.02 -7.69 -10.41
C PHE A 522 8.37 -8.36 -9.19
N GLU A 523 8.85 -8.07 -7.97
CA GLU A 523 8.24 -8.60 -6.74
C GLU A 523 6.78 -8.17 -6.58
N VAL A 524 6.36 -7.02 -7.13
CA VAL A 524 4.96 -6.61 -7.18
C VAL A 524 4.16 -7.60 -8.05
N ALA A 525 4.71 -8.03 -9.20
CA ALA A 525 4.05 -9.03 -10.05
C ALA A 525 3.96 -10.39 -9.34
N VAL A 526 5.00 -10.79 -8.61
CA VAL A 526 5.01 -12.01 -7.79
C VAL A 526 3.86 -11.97 -6.78
N GLN A 527 3.77 -10.89 -5.99
CA GLN A 527 2.73 -10.76 -4.96
C GLN A 527 1.30 -10.67 -5.53
N LEU A 528 1.14 -10.18 -6.75
CA LEU A 528 -0.14 -10.18 -7.44
C LEU A 528 -0.53 -11.56 -8.00
N LEU A 529 0.43 -12.28 -8.58
CA LEU A 529 0.18 -13.43 -9.45
C LEU A 529 0.51 -14.79 -8.79
N GLU A 530 1.33 -14.85 -7.73
CA GLU A 530 1.47 -16.11 -7.01
C GLU A 530 0.25 -16.36 -6.13
N PRO A 531 -0.52 -17.42 -6.42
CA PRO A 531 -1.82 -17.62 -5.78
C PRO A 531 -1.74 -17.87 -4.28
N GLU A 532 -0.59 -18.29 -3.76
CA GLU A 532 -0.36 -18.49 -2.34
C GLU A 532 0.08 -17.21 -1.59
N ALA A 533 0.36 -16.13 -2.31
CA ALA A 533 0.67 -14.87 -1.66
C ALA A 533 -0.58 -14.34 -0.90
N PRO A 534 -0.40 -13.85 0.33
CA PRO A 534 -1.51 -13.41 1.17
C PRO A 534 -2.37 -12.31 0.54
N ASP A 535 -1.78 -11.52 -0.35
CA ASP A 535 -2.45 -10.41 -1.04
C ASP A 535 -2.58 -10.60 -2.56
N SER A 536 -2.49 -11.86 -3.05
CA SER A 536 -2.66 -12.16 -4.45
C SER A 536 -4.07 -11.85 -4.97
N LEU A 537 -4.20 -11.72 -6.28
CA LEU A 537 -5.50 -11.54 -6.93
C LEU A 537 -6.46 -12.70 -6.61
N LEU A 538 -5.92 -13.92 -6.46
CA LEU A 538 -6.69 -15.08 -6.03
C LEU A 538 -7.16 -14.91 -4.59
N SER A 539 -6.25 -14.61 -3.67
CA SER A 539 -6.58 -14.50 -2.24
C SER A 539 -7.57 -13.38 -1.94
N TRP A 540 -7.59 -12.33 -2.75
CA TRP A 540 -8.59 -11.27 -2.69
C TRP A 540 -9.94 -11.65 -3.33
N GLY A 541 -10.06 -12.85 -3.94
CA GLY A 541 -11.29 -13.29 -4.59
C GLY A 541 -11.58 -12.59 -5.94
N LEU A 542 -10.61 -11.86 -6.50
CA LEU A 542 -10.76 -11.12 -7.76
C LEU A 542 -10.85 -12.05 -8.97
N LEU A 543 -10.55 -13.34 -8.80
CA LEU A 543 -10.60 -14.37 -9.82
C LEU A 543 -11.69 -15.44 -9.55
N SER A 544 -12.66 -15.14 -8.69
CA SER A 544 -13.68 -16.12 -8.25
C SER A 544 -14.53 -16.70 -9.38
N SER A 545 -14.69 -15.97 -10.49
CA SER A 545 -15.40 -16.48 -11.68
C SER A 545 -14.76 -17.76 -12.29
N LEU A 546 -13.50 -18.04 -12.00
CA LEU A 546 -12.81 -19.28 -12.41
C LEU A 546 -13.42 -20.57 -11.82
N PHE A 547 -14.16 -20.45 -10.73
CA PHE A 547 -14.74 -21.60 -10.02
C PHE A 547 -16.22 -21.81 -10.34
N GLU A 548 -16.80 -20.94 -11.13
CA GLU A 548 -18.21 -20.99 -11.47
C GLU A 548 -18.42 -21.85 -12.71
N GLY A 549 -19.00 -23.03 -12.53
CA GLY A 549 -19.51 -23.80 -13.66
C GLY A 549 -20.72 -23.08 -14.27
N LYS A 550 -20.66 -22.78 -15.57
CA LYS A 550 -21.74 -22.09 -16.28
C LYS A 550 -22.67 -23.05 -17.04
N GLU A 551 -22.17 -24.24 -17.36
CA GLU A 551 -22.94 -25.31 -17.99
C GLU A 551 -23.40 -26.34 -16.95
N PHE A 552 -24.52 -26.95 -17.23
CA PHE A 552 -25.08 -28.05 -16.44
C PHE A 552 -25.61 -29.16 -17.34
N ALA A 553 -25.65 -30.37 -16.83
CA ALA A 553 -26.33 -31.48 -17.48
C ALA A 553 -27.67 -31.74 -16.79
N ASP A 554 -28.75 -31.87 -17.57
CA ASP A 554 -30.03 -32.41 -17.04
C ASP A 554 -29.76 -33.78 -16.42
N PRO A 555 -30.27 -34.07 -15.21
CA PRO A 555 -30.05 -35.37 -14.58
C PRO A 555 -30.32 -36.58 -15.45
N ARG A 556 -31.34 -36.51 -16.30
CA ARG A 556 -31.70 -37.62 -17.22
C ARG A 556 -30.66 -37.83 -18.33
N VAL A 557 -30.04 -36.73 -18.82
CA VAL A 557 -28.93 -36.80 -19.77
C VAL A 557 -27.69 -37.36 -19.09
N LEU A 558 -27.42 -36.88 -17.85
CA LEU A 558 -26.25 -37.31 -17.10
C LEU A 558 -26.29 -38.79 -16.71
N GLU A 559 -27.49 -39.34 -16.40
CA GLU A 559 -27.68 -40.79 -16.17
C GLU A 559 -27.22 -41.61 -17.39
N GLY A 560 -27.60 -41.19 -18.63
CA GLY A 560 -27.14 -41.86 -19.85
C GLY A 560 -25.61 -41.79 -20.01
N LEU A 561 -25.02 -40.61 -19.80
CA LEU A 561 -23.56 -40.42 -19.88
C LEU A 561 -22.82 -41.24 -18.82
N ALA A 562 -23.36 -41.28 -17.58
CA ALA A 562 -22.79 -42.06 -16.48
C ALA A 562 -22.86 -43.58 -16.79
N ALA A 563 -23.95 -44.05 -17.36
CA ALA A 563 -24.09 -45.46 -17.77
C ALA A 563 -23.05 -45.86 -18.84
N ASP A 564 -22.73 -44.94 -19.76
CA ASP A 564 -21.68 -45.18 -20.76
C ASP A 564 -20.28 -45.15 -20.11
N LEU A 565 -20.01 -44.22 -19.21
CA LEU A 565 -18.74 -44.12 -18.49
C LEU A 565 -18.51 -45.33 -17.57
N LEU A 566 -19.55 -45.91 -16.98
CA LEU A 566 -19.46 -47.09 -16.12
C LEU A 566 -19.00 -48.35 -16.88
N LYS A 567 -19.03 -48.35 -18.22
CA LYS A 567 -18.47 -49.43 -19.03
C LYS A 567 -16.95 -49.51 -18.95
N ASP A 568 -16.29 -48.41 -18.52
CA ASP A 568 -14.88 -48.41 -18.20
C ASP A 568 -14.65 -48.94 -16.76
N PRO A 569 -13.96 -50.10 -16.58
CA PRO A 569 -13.72 -50.68 -15.27
C PRO A 569 -12.98 -49.77 -14.30
N LYS A 570 -12.13 -48.87 -14.82
CA LYS A 570 -11.38 -47.91 -14.02
C LYS A 570 -12.31 -46.85 -13.42
N ILE A 571 -13.20 -46.29 -14.24
CA ILE A 571 -14.19 -45.30 -13.77
C ILE A 571 -15.19 -45.94 -12.81
N ALA A 572 -15.60 -47.18 -13.05
CA ALA A 572 -16.47 -47.94 -12.17
C ALA A 572 -15.81 -48.15 -10.79
N ALA A 573 -14.54 -48.52 -10.75
CA ALA A 573 -13.78 -48.67 -9.50
C ALA A 573 -13.60 -47.33 -8.77
N GLU A 574 -13.30 -46.24 -9.48
CA GLU A 574 -13.20 -44.88 -8.91
C GLU A 574 -14.53 -44.44 -8.29
N TRP A 575 -15.67 -44.75 -8.95
CA TRP A 575 -16.99 -44.43 -8.42
C TRP A 575 -17.30 -45.18 -7.13
N GLN A 576 -17.00 -46.48 -7.08
CA GLN A 576 -17.18 -47.28 -5.86
C GLN A 576 -16.26 -46.79 -4.70
N ALA A 577 -15.07 -46.34 -5.04
CA ALA A 577 -14.17 -45.73 -4.07
C ALA A 577 -14.70 -44.36 -3.55
N ALA A 578 -15.23 -43.53 -4.45
CA ALA A 578 -15.81 -42.23 -4.10
C ALA A 578 -17.04 -42.36 -3.19
N LEU A 579 -17.88 -43.38 -3.37
CA LEU A 579 -19.05 -43.63 -2.53
C LEU A 579 -18.70 -44.08 -1.10
N LYS A 580 -17.43 -44.38 -0.78
CA LYS A 580 -16.98 -44.63 0.59
C LYS A 580 -16.89 -43.35 1.42
N ASP A 581 -16.84 -42.19 0.77
CA ASP A 581 -17.01 -40.90 1.45
C ASP A 581 -18.51 -40.71 1.75
N GLU A 582 -18.85 -40.82 3.03
CA GLU A 582 -20.23 -40.70 3.53
C GLU A 582 -20.87 -39.36 3.15
N LYS A 583 -20.08 -38.28 3.08
CA LYS A 583 -20.58 -36.95 2.68
C LYS A 583 -21.02 -36.95 1.22
N LEU A 584 -20.16 -37.45 0.33
CA LEU A 584 -20.49 -37.57 -1.09
C LEU A 584 -21.64 -38.55 -1.33
N ALA A 585 -21.64 -39.68 -0.61
CA ALA A 585 -22.69 -40.67 -0.72
C ALA A 585 -24.07 -40.10 -0.35
N ALA A 586 -24.12 -39.20 0.61
CA ALA A 586 -25.35 -38.55 1.09
C ALA A 586 -25.71 -37.26 0.31
N ASP A 587 -24.84 -36.77 -0.59
CA ASP A 587 -25.04 -35.53 -1.34
C ASP A 587 -25.42 -35.81 -2.83
N PRO A 588 -26.69 -35.74 -3.22
CA PRO A 588 -27.11 -35.95 -4.60
C PRO A 588 -26.46 -35.01 -5.60
N GLN A 589 -26.28 -33.74 -5.23
CA GLN A 589 -25.64 -32.73 -6.09
C GLN A 589 -24.15 -33.01 -6.28
N GLY A 590 -23.45 -33.35 -5.19
CA GLY A 590 -22.05 -33.78 -5.23
C GLY A 590 -21.86 -35.01 -6.13
N ARG A 591 -22.78 -35.98 -6.08
CA ARG A 591 -22.78 -37.15 -6.94
C ARG A 591 -22.96 -36.77 -8.41
N TYR A 592 -23.93 -35.90 -8.77
CA TYR A 592 -24.09 -35.39 -10.13
C TYR A 592 -22.83 -34.64 -10.61
N GLN A 593 -22.24 -33.79 -9.79
CA GLN A 593 -21.00 -33.09 -10.10
C GLN A 593 -19.84 -34.07 -10.33
N TRP A 594 -19.74 -35.14 -9.53
CA TRP A 594 -18.70 -36.15 -9.68
C TRP A 594 -18.74 -36.78 -11.09
N TRP A 595 -19.94 -37.10 -11.59
CA TRP A 595 -20.15 -37.65 -12.94
C TRP A 595 -19.92 -36.58 -14.01
N PHE A 596 -20.52 -35.41 -13.88
CA PHE A 596 -20.41 -34.34 -14.87
C PHE A 596 -18.95 -33.97 -15.17
N ARG A 597 -18.11 -33.89 -14.13
CA ARG A 597 -16.68 -33.63 -14.27
C ARG A 597 -15.92 -34.68 -15.10
N ARG A 598 -16.47 -35.86 -15.33
CA ARG A 598 -15.86 -36.96 -16.12
C ARG A 598 -16.41 -37.04 -17.54
N THR A 599 -17.36 -36.21 -17.85
CA THR A 599 -17.92 -36.14 -19.21
C THR A 599 -17.07 -35.21 -20.09
N PRO A 600 -17.10 -35.36 -21.42
CA PRO A 600 -16.45 -34.43 -22.35
C PRO A 600 -17.08 -33.03 -22.38
N TYR A 601 -18.21 -32.84 -21.73
CA TYR A 601 -18.93 -31.56 -21.61
C TYR A 601 -18.44 -30.72 -20.43
N TRP A 602 -17.59 -31.28 -19.58
CA TRP A 602 -17.02 -30.55 -18.47
C TRP A 602 -16.00 -29.48 -18.96
N ASP A 603 -16.13 -28.26 -18.48
CA ASP A 603 -15.14 -27.22 -18.75
C ASP A 603 -13.84 -27.50 -17.99
N ALA A 604 -12.85 -28.01 -18.72
CA ALA A 604 -11.53 -28.33 -18.19
C ALA A 604 -10.74 -27.09 -17.74
N THR A 605 -11.21 -25.87 -18.03
CA THR A 605 -10.56 -24.63 -17.61
C THR A 605 -11.00 -24.17 -16.21
N ILE A 606 -12.04 -24.78 -15.63
CA ILE A 606 -12.45 -24.47 -14.24
C ILE A 606 -11.28 -24.67 -13.28
N GLY A 607 -11.00 -23.62 -12.51
CA GLY A 607 -9.90 -23.58 -11.55
C GLY A 607 -8.51 -23.39 -12.17
N LEU A 608 -8.37 -23.39 -13.50
CA LEU A 608 -7.09 -23.08 -14.13
C LEU A 608 -6.84 -21.57 -14.11
N LEU A 609 -5.74 -21.15 -13.50
CA LEU A 609 -5.39 -19.72 -13.50
C LEU A 609 -5.11 -19.23 -14.92
N PRO A 610 -5.53 -18.01 -15.27
CA PRO A 610 -5.39 -17.46 -16.62
C PRO A 610 -4.00 -16.88 -16.89
N TYR A 611 -3.03 -17.27 -16.11
CA TYR A 611 -1.62 -16.88 -16.27
C TYR A 611 -0.72 -18.05 -15.87
N PHE A 612 0.46 -18.07 -16.46
CA PHE A 612 1.40 -19.18 -16.37
C PHE A 612 2.79 -18.67 -16.01
N ARG A 613 3.50 -19.44 -15.19
CA ARG A 613 4.89 -19.17 -14.86
C ARG A 613 5.79 -19.71 -15.98
N VAL A 614 6.74 -18.91 -16.43
CA VAL A 614 7.74 -19.27 -17.42
C VAL A 614 9.07 -19.48 -16.70
N MET A 615 9.52 -20.73 -16.59
CA MET A 615 10.69 -21.08 -15.79
C MET A 615 12.03 -20.99 -16.56
N LYS A 616 11.97 -21.02 -17.89
CA LYS A 616 13.14 -20.88 -18.77
C LYS A 616 12.99 -19.63 -19.61
N ALA A 617 14.09 -18.95 -19.90
CA ALA A 617 14.07 -17.76 -20.74
C ALA A 617 13.42 -18.05 -22.11
N PRO A 618 12.30 -17.38 -22.44
CA PRO A 618 11.58 -17.67 -23.67
C PRO A 618 12.10 -16.84 -24.85
N ALA A 619 12.04 -17.41 -26.05
CA ALA A 619 12.16 -16.65 -27.28
C ALA A 619 10.78 -16.15 -27.72
N LEU A 620 10.42 -14.93 -27.34
CA LEU A 620 9.12 -14.32 -27.62
C LEU A 620 9.25 -13.19 -28.64
N THR A 621 8.30 -13.12 -29.58
CA THR A 621 8.12 -11.94 -30.41
C THR A 621 7.03 -11.08 -29.76
N THR A 622 7.46 -9.95 -29.21
CA THR A 622 6.60 -9.04 -28.46
C THR A 622 6.49 -7.67 -29.12
N ARG A 623 5.51 -6.91 -28.68
CA ARG A 623 5.34 -5.48 -28.99
C ARG A 623 4.96 -4.74 -27.72
N PRO A 624 5.26 -3.42 -27.62
CA PRO A 624 4.85 -2.63 -26.46
C PRO A 624 3.35 -2.77 -26.18
N TRP A 625 3.00 -2.83 -24.92
CA TRP A 625 1.60 -2.77 -24.47
C TRP A 625 1.21 -1.29 -24.33
N GLN A 626 0.50 -0.80 -25.34
CA GLN A 626 -0.02 0.58 -25.38
C GLN A 626 -1.25 0.75 -24.48
#